data_84f1b4687aad7916a9878cd2dd5ac629
#
_entry.id   84f1b4687aad7916a9878cd2dd5ac629
#
_cell.length_a   1.000
_cell.length_b   1.000
_cell.length_c   1.000
_cell.angle_alpha   90.00
_cell.angle_beta   90.00
_cell.angle_gamma   90.00
#
_symmetry.space_group_name_H-M   'P 1'
#
loop_
_entity.id
_entity.type
_entity.pdbx_description
1 polymer ?
#
loop_
_entity_poly.entity_id
_entity_poly.type
_entity_poly.pdbx_seq_one_letter_code
_entity_poly.pdbx_strand_id
1 'polypeptide(L)'
;VVATCVNCDYLFKPESARFYGAGAVRRSTLLLTSFVVTVLPGLAVNVITGLLFTFAEASACFELCLGPTLIASGCLLVIIHSGLCLLCAAVSSSRLVFIIVTLMLHGYACVVDFGFKTAAALFSYGVTGNLEPSNIALLFSPMAQMETQFMMPTRYDIWGMLAAYAIVAVVAVAVACALFKYRRVEEVGEGVAFKKLRPVFSIAFSIAFGLGFALVGCTFTDYDGSAAQQANNLGLMGALIGFYLLGALGSYAVLESIMAKSTRVIKRRLPGLALVALLCVGASAGAYGVASCESKYVPAESDIESVFIDGLDFAADSPESIKNVTDLHQLIIDEHESPTQKGLPSASATYSGKYIYEGTTRLDAPYYYRSYVSFNYEMKNGDVIRRGYDISLL
;
A
#
# COMPACT_ATOMS: atom_id res chain seq x y z
N VAL A 1 -5.06 -7.47 17.41
CA VAL A 1 -3.68 -7.23 17.85
C VAL A 1 -3.61 -7.11 19.38
N VAL A 2 -4.27 -6.13 20.00
CA VAL A 2 -4.21 -5.89 21.46
C VAL A 2 -4.67 -7.13 22.25
N ALA A 3 -5.84 -7.68 21.93
CA ALA A 3 -6.36 -8.88 22.60
C ALA A 3 -5.41 -10.07 22.49
N THR A 4 -4.84 -10.32 21.32
CA THR A 4 -3.84 -11.37 21.12
C THR A 4 -2.57 -11.11 21.94
N CYS A 5 -2.11 -9.85 22.00
CA CYS A 5 -0.95 -9.45 22.79
C CYS A 5 -1.14 -9.75 24.28
N VAL A 6 -2.34 -9.46 24.81
CA VAL A 6 -2.68 -9.73 26.21
C VAL A 6 -2.82 -11.23 26.48
N ASN A 7 -3.56 -11.95 25.64
CA ASN A 7 -3.82 -13.37 25.81
C ASN A 7 -2.57 -14.26 25.57
N CYS A 8 -1.60 -13.73 24.79
CA CYS A 8 -0.32 -14.40 24.52
C CYS A 8 0.84 -13.82 25.35
N ASP A 9 0.56 -13.04 26.41
CA ASP A 9 1.59 -12.37 27.22
C ASP A 9 2.64 -13.36 27.81
N TYR A 10 2.21 -14.59 28.08
CA TYR A 10 3.12 -15.65 28.51
C TYR A 10 4.22 -16.01 27.50
N LEU A 11 4.04 -15.64 26.21
CA LEU A 11 5.07 -15.83 25.19
C LEU A 11 6.17 -14.76 25.24
N PHE A 12 5.91 -13.62 25.89
CA PHE A 12 6.77 -12.45 25.86
C PHE A 12 7.47 -12.18 27.19
N LYS A 13 7.02 -12.81 28.30
CA LYS A 13 7.61 -12.68 29.64
C LYS A 13 8.34 -13.95 30.02
N PRO A 14 9.65 -13.90 30.37
CA PRO A 14 10.42 -15.09 30.70
C PRO A 14 9.85 -15.88 31.88
N GLU A 15 9.36 -15.20 32.90
CA GLU A 15 8.79 -15.81 34.10
C GLU A 15 7.52 -16.62 33.78
N SER A 16 6.59 -15.99 33.05
CA SER A 16 5.36 -16.64 32.63
C SER A 16 5.63 -17.80 31.66
N ALA A 17 6.57 -17.60 30.72
CA ALA A 17 6.96 -18.65 29.77
C ALA A 17 7.52 -19.89 30.46
N ARG A 18 8.32 -19.71 31.51
CA ARG A 18 8.85 -20.81 32.33
C ARG A 18 7.72 -21.50 33.10
N PHE A 19 6.83 -20.76 33.73
CA PHE A 19 5.71 -21.31 34.49
C PHE A 19 4.79 -22.16 33.60
N TYR A 20 4.32 -21.62 32.48
CA TYR A 20 3.47 -22.34 31.55
C TYR A 20 4.20 -23.46 30.80
N GLY A 21 5.50 -23.29 30.55
CA GLY A 21 6.35 -24.29 29.90
C GLY A 21 6.65 -25.52 30.78
N ALA A 22 6.60 -25.37 32.10
CA ALA A 22 6.75 -26.46 33.09
C ALA A 22 5.43 -27.21 33.38
N GLY A 23 4.29 -26.65 32.95
CA GLY A 23 2.97 -27.23 33.16
C GLY A 23 2.72 -28.53 32.37
N ALA A 24 1.80 -29.35 32.84
CA ALA A 24 1.40 -30.61 32.19
C ALA A 24 0.58 -30.42 30.90
N VAL A 25 0.30 -29.16 30.48
CA VAL A 25 -0.51 -28.84 29.32
C VAL A 25 0.34 -28.84 28.06
N ARG A 26 -0.17 -29.44 26.99
CA ARG A 26 0.51 -29.41 25.68
C ARG A 26 0.62 -27.96 25.16
N ARG A 27 1.78 -27.59 24.64
CA ARG A 27 2.04 -26.24 24.11
C ARG A 27 1.03 -25.82 23.06
N SER A 28 0.63 -26.72 22.14
CA SER A 28 -0.38 -26.46 21.14
C SER A 28 -1.76 -26.13 21.75
N THR A 29 -2.15 -26.86 22.81
CA THR A 29 -3.41 -26.59 23.52
C THR A 29 -3.40 -25.22 24.16
N LEU A 30 -2.31 -24.82 24.80
CA LEU A 30 -2.15 -23.48 25.37
C LEU A 30 -2.31 -22.36 24.32
N LEU A 31 -1.68 -22.54 23.17
CA LEU A 31 -1.77 -21.56 22.07
C LEU A 31 -3.19 -21.50 21.48
N LEU A 32 -3.83 -22.65 21.27
CA LEU A 32 -5.22 -22.72 20.79
C LEU A 32 -6.20 -22.13 21.80
N THR A 33 -6.00 -22.32 23.10
CA THR A 33 -6.82 -21.67 24.13
C THR A 33 -6.70 -20.14 24.02
N SER A 34 -5.49 -19.61 23.87
CA SER A 34 -5.27 -18.16 23.66
C SER A 34 -5.96 -17.67 22.39
N PHE A 35 -5.97 -18.46 21.32
CA PHE A 35 -6.70 -18.14 20.09
C PHE A 35 -8.21 -18.05 20.34
N VAL A 36 -8.81 -19.08 20.95
CA VAL A 36 -10.26 -19.11 21.25
C VAL A 36 -10.66 -17.95 22.16
N VAL A 37 -9.89 -17.67 23.21
CA VAL A 37 -10.15 -16.55 24.13
C VAL A 37 -10.03 -15.19 23.43
N THR A 38 -9.22 -15.09 22.36
CA THR A 38 -9.12 -13.87 21.55
C THR A 38 -10.29 -13.73 20.57
N VAL A 39 -10.69 -14.84 19.95
CA VAL A 39 -11.74 -14.86 18.91
C VAL A 39 -13.14 -14.65 19.50
N LEU A 40 -13.47 -15.33 20.59
CA LEU A 40 -14.83 -15.29 21.14
C LEU A 40 -15.36 -13.88 21.44
N PRO A 41 -14.62 -13.01 22.15
CA PRO A 41 -15.10 -11.64 22.39
C PRO A 41 -15.22 -10.84 21.09
N GLY A 42 -14.31 -11.05 20.14
CA GLY A 42 -14.37 -10.38 18.81
C GLY A 42 -15.61 -10.79 18.02
N LEU A 43 -15.96 -12.08 18.03
CA LEU A 43 -17.20 -12.57 17.42
C LEU A 43 -18.43 -11.97 18.10
N ALA A 44 -18.46 -11.96 19.43
CA ALA A 44 -19.59 -11.41 20.18
C ALA A 44 -19.82 -9.92 19.85
N VAL A 45 -18.76 -9.12 19.87
CA VAL A 45 -18.84 -7.68 19.50
C VAL A 45 -19.33 -7.52 18.06
N ASN A 46 -18.78 -8.29 17.10
CA ASN A 46 -19.17 -8.18 15.70
C ASN A 46 -20.63 -8.57 15.47
N VAL A 47 -21.11 -9.64 16.12
CA VAL A 47 -22.52 -10.06 16.01
C VAL A 47 -23.44 -8.99 16.61
N ILE A 48 -23.11 -8.46 17.79
CA ILE A 48 -23.92 -7.40 18.43
C ILE A 48 -23.96 -6.17 17.53
N THR A 49 -22.81 -5.69 17.04
CA THR A 49 -22.74 -4.52 16.15
C THR A 49 -23.51 -4.74 14.86
N GLY A 50 -23.37 -5.90 14.22
CA GLY A 50 -24.06 -6.23 13.00
C GLY A 50 -25.59 -6.37 13.20
N LEU A 51 -26.05 -6.89 14.34
CA LEU A 51 -27.48 -6.92 14.68
C LEU A 51 -28.03 -5.51 14.89
N LEU A 52 -27.28 -4.63 15.58
CA LEU A 52 -27.68 -3.22 15.74
C LEU A 52 -27.76 -2.51 14.39
N PHE A 53 -26.83 -2.78 13.48
CA PHE A 53 -26.82 -2.22 12.13
C PHE A 53 -28.04 -2.74 11.33
N THR A 54 -28.32 -4.06 11.35
CA THR A 54 -29.50 -4.65 10.69
C THR A 54 -30.80 -4.04 11.20
N PHE A 55 -30.89 -3.80 12.52
CA PHE A 55 -32.05 -3.15 13.12
C PHE A 55 -32.19 -1.68 12.66
N ALA A 56 -31.09 -0.96 12.56
CA ALA A 56 -31.07 0.42 12.06
C ALA A 56 -31.47 0.47 10.58
N GLU A 57 -30.98 -0.44 9.73
CA GLU A 57 -31.40 -0.56 8.32
C GLU A 57 -32.92 -0.80 8.21
N ALA A 58 -33.44 -1.76 8.96
CA ALA A 58 -34.86 -2.08 8.96
C ALA A 58 -35.75 -0.89 9.40
N SER A 59 -35.29 -0.10 10.38
CA SER A 59 -35.99 1.09 10.87
C SER A 59 -35.96 2.26 9.87
N ALA A 60 -34.92 2.33 9.03
CA ALA A 60 -34.76 3.37 8.01
C ALA A 60 -35.38 3.01 6.64
N CYS A 61 -36.05 1.85 6.53
CA CYS A 61 -36.63 1.33 5.28
C CYS A 61 -35.60 1.20 4.13
N PHE A 62 -34.37 0.94 4.42
CA PHE A 62 -33.36 0.62 3.41
C PHE A 62 -33.55 -0.83 2.93
N GLU A 63 -33.64 -1.04 1.61
CA GLU A 63 -33.81 -2.37 1.01
C GLU A 63 -32.53 -3.20 0.93
N LEU A 64 -31.39 -2.68 1.46
CA LEU A 64 -30.05 -3.20 1.15
C LEU A 64 -29.66 -4.51 1.85
N CYS A 65 -30.36 -4.97 2.87
CA CYS A 65 -30.07 -6.24 3.60
C CYS A 65 -28.57 -6.49 3.89
N LEU A 66 -27.80 -5.43 4.14
CA LEU A 66 -26.34 -5.51 4.34
C LEU A 66 -25.95 -6.12 5.70
N GLY A 67 -26.83 -6.01 6.70
CA GLY A 67 -26.55 -6.43 8.06
C GLY A 67 -26.09 -7.90 8.20
N PRO A 68 -26.80 -8.91 7.63
CA PRO A 68 -26.35 -10.30 7.68
C PRO A 68 -25.02 -10.54 7.00
N THR A 69 -24.77 -9.85 5.88
CA THR A 69 -23.49 -9.93 5.16
C THR A 69 -22.35 -9.36 6.00
N LEU A 70 -22.57 -8.24 6.68
CA LEU A 70 -21.61 -7.63 7.61
C LEU A 70 -21.30 -8.55 8.80
N ILE A 71 -22.32 -9.22 9.37
CA ILE A 71 -22.10 -10.20 10.44
C ILE A 71 -21.22 -11.35 9.95
N ALA A 72 -21.56 -11.96 8.81
CA ALA A 72 -20.85 -13.12 8.31
C ALA A 72 -19.41 -12.78 7.89
N SER A 73 -19.21 -11.72 7.11
CA SER A 73 -17.89 -11.25 6.71
C SER A 73 -17.06 -10.83 7.89
N GLY A 74 -17.60 -10.02 8.81
CA GLY A 74 -16.89 -9.57 9.99
C GLY A 74 -16.49 -10.71 10.94
N CYS A 75 -17.33 -11.75 11.09
CA CYS A 75 -16.95 -12.94 11.86
C CYS A 75 -15.77 -13.67 11.23
N LEU A 76 -15.78 -13.87 9.92
CA LEU A 76 -14.63 -14.45 9.20
C LEU A 76 -13.37 -13.62 9.39
N LEU A 77 -13.48 -12.31 9.32
CA LEU A 77 -12.38 -11.38 9.49
C LEU A 77 -11.76 -11.43 10.89
N VAL A 78 -12.59 -11.53 11.93
CA VAL A 78 -12.10 -11.72 13.31
C VAL A 78 -11.28 -13.00 13.41
N ILE A 79 -11.71 -14.10 12.78
CA ILE A 79 -11.00 -15.37 12.77
C ILE A 79 -9.68 -15.26 12.00
N ILE A 80 -9.71 -14.66 10.80
CA ILE A 80 -8.54 -14.47 9.93
C ILE A 80 -7.48 -13.66 10.65
N HIS A 81 -7.83 -12.48 11.17
CA HIS A 81 -6.88 -11.61 11.85
C HIS A 81 -6.32 -12.22 13.12
N SER A 82 -7.17 -12.90 13.90
CA SER A 82 -6.71 -13.57 15.10
C SER A 82 -5.74 -14.72 14.78
N GLY A 83 -5.98 -15.47 13.70
CA GLY A 83 -5.08 -16.52 13.24
C GLY A 83 -3.72 -15.99 12.78
N LEU A 84 -3.71 -14.92 11.99
CA LEU A 84 -2.48 -14.25 11.57
C LEU A 84 -1.72 -13.63 12.75
N CYS A 85 -2.42 -12.98 13.68
CA CYS A 85 -1.83 -12.46 14.91
C CYS A 85 -1.22 -13.57 15.78
N LEU A 86 -1.85 -14.75 15.84
CA LEU A 86 -1.32 -15.89 16.57
C LEU A 86 0.00 -16.39 15.96
N LEU A 87 0.09 -16.43 14.63
CA LEU A 87 1.35 -16.74 13.93
C LEU A 87 2.43 -15.72 14.28
N CYS A 88 2.11 -14.43 14.24
CA CYS A 88 3.04 -13.37 14.63
C CYS A 88 3.49 -13.51 16.09
N ALA A 89 2.59 -13.88 17.01
CA ALA A 89 2.92 -14.13 18.41
C ALA A 89 3.85 -15.34 18.58
N ALA A 90 3.64 -16.40 17.81
CA ALA A 90 4.51 -17.59 17.84
C ALA A 90 5.93 -17.30 17.37
N VAL A 91 6.10 -16.38 16.40
CA VAL A 91 7.41 -15.98 15.84
C VAL A 91 8.11 -14.92 16.70
N SER A 92 7.38 -14.12 17.45
CA SER A 92 7.91 -12.99 18.23
C SER A 92 8.24 -13.41 19.66
N SER A 93 9.36 -12.91 20.21
CA SER A 93 9.78 -13.15 21.59
C SER A 93 9.59 -11.95 22.51
N SER A 94 9.14 -10.81 22.00
CA SER A 94 8.82 -9.59 22.77
C SER A 94 7.56 -8.94 22.24
N ARG A 95 6.84 -8.21 23.11
CA ARG A 95 5.61 -7.49 22.72
C ARG A 95 5.84 -6.48 21.60
N LEU A 96 6.94 -5.71 21.67
CA LEU A 96 7.27 -4.73 20.65
C LEU A 96 7.45 -5.39 19.28
N VAL A 97 8.24 -6.48 19.21
CA VAL A 97 8.46 -7.21 17.96
C VAL A 97 7.16 -7.83 17.46
N PHE A 98 6.32 -8.35 18.35
CA PHE A 98 5.00 -8.86 17.98
C PHE A 98 4.15 -7.79 17.28
N ILE A 99 4.06 -6.59 17.84
CA ILE A 99 3.29 -5.49 17.24
C ILE A 99 3.86 -5.14 15.86
N ILE A 100 5.18 -4.98 15.74
CA ILE A 100 5.84 -4.63 14.47
C ILE A 100 5.61 -5.73 13.43
N VAL A 101 5.83 -7.01 13.77
CA VAL A 101 5.61 -8.14 12.84
C VAL A 101 4.17 -8.22 12.38
N THR A 102 3.22 -7.96 13.31
CA THR A 102 1.80 -7.97 12.98
C THR A 102 1.43 -6.84 12.02
N LEU A 103 1.88 -5.62 12.28
CA LEU A 103 1.65 -4.49 11.39
C LEU A 103 2.27 -4.72 10.01
N MET A 104 3.48 -5.28 9.98
CA MET A 104 4.13 -5.66 8.71
C MET A 104 3.32 -6.71 7.96
N LEU A 105 2.90 -7.79 8.61
CA LEU A 105 2.14 -8.84 7.94
C LEU A 105 0.82 -8.32 7.34
N HIS A 106 0.20 -7.35 7.99
CA HIS A 106 -1.10 -6.83 7.57
C HIS A 106 -1.05 -5.70 6.56
N GLY A 107 0.06 -4.97 6.45
CA GLY A 107 0.12 -3.76 5.63
C GLY A 107 1.39 -3.59 4.79
N TYR A 108 2.38 -4.47 4.92
CA TYR A 108 3.68 -4.31 4.26
C TYR A 108 3.57 -4.14 2.74
N ALA A 109 2.80 -5.00 2.09
CA ALA A 109 2.68 -4.97 0.64
C ALA A 109 2.04 -3.67 0.13
N CYS A 110 1.01 -3.17 0.82
CA CYS A 110 0.41 -1.87 0.49
C CYS A 110 1.35 -0.70 0.72
N VAL A 111 2.14 -0.71 1.81
CA VAL A 111 3.13 0.34 2.06
C VAL A 111 4.20 0.37 0.97
N VAL A 112 4.68 -0.80 0.54
CA VAL A 112 5.69 -0.90 -0.53
C VAL A 112 5.09 -0.48 -1.87
N ASP A 113 3.90 -0.96 -2.23
CA ASP A 113 3.21 -0.61 -3.47
C ASP A 113 2.91 0.88 -3.55
N PHE A 114 2.32 1.44 -2.50
CA PHE A 114 2.05 2.88 -2.39
C PHE A 114 3.32 3.72 -2.53
N GLY A 115 4.37 3.35 -1.81
CA GLY A 115 5.63 4.07 -1.88
C GLY A 115 6.32 3.94 -3.24
N PHE A 116 6.25 2.78 -3.88
CA PHE A 116 6.79 2.58 -5.21
C PHE A 116 6.03 3.42 -6.25
N LYS A 117 4.69 3.43 -6.22
CA LYS A 117 3.85 4.23 -7.10
C LYS A 117 4.06 5.72 -6.90
N THR A 118 4.14 6.15 -5.64
CA THR A 118 4.43 7.56 -5.32
C THR A 118 5.81 7.97 -5.82
N ALA A 119 6.84 7.12 -5.64
CA ALA A 119 8.17 7.38 -6.16
C ALA A 119 8.16 7.44 -7.71
N ALA A 120 7.44 6.51 -8.37
CA ALA A 120 7.29 6.51 -9.82
C ALA A 120 6.60 7.80 -10.31
N ALA A 121 5.53 8.23 -9.66
CA ALA A 121 4.84 9.48 -9.98
C ALA A 121 5.72 10.73 -9.78
N LEU A 122 6.59 10.72 -8.77
CA LEU A 122 7.55 11.81 -8.54
C LEU A 122 8.69 11.83 -9.57
N PHE A 123 9.02 10.68 -10.18
CA PHE A 123 10.13 10.55 -11.13
C PHE A 123 9.71 10.76 -12.58
N SER A 124 8.42 10.76 -12.89
CA SER A 124 7.93 10.78 -14.26
C SER A 124 6.97 11.92 -14.54
N TYR A 125 7.13 12.54 -15.70
CA TYR A 125 6.18 13.51 -16.23
C TYR A 125 4.91 12.80 -16.68
N GLY A 126 3.76 13.33 -16.30
CA GLY A 126 2.46 12.82 -16.74
C GLY A 126 1.94 11.57 -16.04
N VAL A 127 2.71 10.93 -15.17
CA VAL A 127 2.21 9.82 -14.35
C VAL A 127 1.53 10.39 -13.11
N THR A 128 0.22 10.40 -13.12
CA THR A 128 -0.55 10.68 -11.90
C THR A 128 -0.52 9.42 -11.04
N GLY A 129 0.02 9.54 -9.84
CA GLY A 129 0.07 8.43 -8.90
C GLY A 129 -1.35 7.89 -8.66
N ASN A 130 -1.64 6.73 -9.23
CA ASN A 130 -2.81 5.98 -8.80
C ASN A 130 -2.51 5.46 -7.39
N LEU A 131 -3.03 6.19 -6.39
CA LEU A 131 -2.82 5.88 -4.97
C LEU A 131 -3.59 4.63 -4.53
N GLU A 132 -4.46 4.09 -5.38
CA GLU A 132 -5.17 2.85 -5.10
C GLU A 132 -4.17 1.68 -5.06
N PRO A 133 -4.22 0.85 -4.02
CA PRO A 133 -3.35 -0.31 -3.93
C PRO A 133 -3.57 -1.26 -5.11
N SER A 134 -2.49 -1.83 -5.65
CA SER A 134 -2.60 -2.87 -6.68
C SER A 134 -3.29 -4.13 -6.13
N ASN A 135 -3.95 -4.90 -7.00
CA ASN A 135 -4.59 -6.16 -6.62
C ASN A 135 -3.61 -7.13 -5.92
N ILE A 136 -2.33 -7.11 -6.34
CA ILE A 136 -1.28 -7.93 -5.71
C ILE A 136 -0.99 -7.41 -4.29
N ALA A 137 -0.85 -6.10 -4.11
CA ALA A 137 -0.61 -5.52 -2.79
C ALA A 137 -1.78 -5.78 -1.83
N LEU A 138 -3.01 -5.68 -2.33
CA LEU A 138 -4.22 -6.02 -1.58
C LEU A 138 -4.22 -7.49 -1.17
N LEU A 139 -3.88 -8.42 -2.08
CA LEU A 139 -3.82 -9.86 -1.79
C LEU A 139 -2.87 -10.18 -0.63
N PHE A 140 -1.75 -9.46 -0.52
CA PHE A 140 -0.77 -9.64 0.56
C PHE A 140 -0.96 -8.72 1.77
N SER A 141 -2.02 -7.91 1.79
CA SER A 141 -2.35 -6.99 2.88
C SER A 141 -3.80 -7.16 3.34
N PRO A 142 -4.09 -8.19 4.14
CA PRO A 142 -5.45 -8.52 4.55
C PRO A 142 -6.25 -7.35 5.14
N MET A 143 -5.59 -6.43 5.86
CA MET A 143 -6.24 -5.28 6.45
C MET A 143 -6.67 -4.26 5.38
N ALA A 144 -5.80 -3.95 4.44
CA ALA A 144 -6.11 -2.98 3.37
C ALA A 144 -7.17 -3.52 2.41
N GLN A 145 -7.12 -4.82 2.11
CA GLN A 145 -8.13 -5.49 1.31
C GLN A 145 -9.54 -5.37 1.91
N MET A 146 -9.63 -5.45 3.22
CA MET A 146 -10.91 -5.33 3.92
C MET A 146 -11.47 -3.91 3.88
N GLU A 147 -10.60 -2.92 4.09
CA GLU A 147 -10.98 -1.52 4.02
C GLU A 147 -11.52 -1.17 2.64
N THR A 148 -10.84 -1.58 1.59
CA THR A 148 -11.26 -1.34 0.19
C THR A 148 -12.61 -1.96 -0.11
N GLN A 149 -12.90 -3.16 0.44
CA GLN A 149 -14.17 -3.85 0.20
C GLN A 149 -15.34 -3.28 0.99
N PHE A 150 -15.11 -2.79 2.21
CA PHE A 150 -16.14 -2.07 2.94
C PHE A 150 -16.56 -0.78 2.24
N MET A 151 -15.60 -0.13 1.55
CA MET A 151 -15.87 1.11 0.82
C MET A 151 -16.54 0.87 -0.55
N MET A 152 -16.31 -0.31 -1.18
CA MET A 152 -16.83 -0.64 -2.52
C MET A 152 -17.37 -2.07 -2.62
N PRO A 153 -18.48 -2.40 -1.94
CA PRO A 153 -18.97 -3.77 -1.84
C PRO A 153 -19.45 -4.39 -3.17
N THR A 154 -19.68 -3.58 -4.20
CA THR A 154 -20.23 -4.04 -5.50
C THR A 154 -19.16 -4.46 -6.51
N ARG A 155 -17.88 -4.20 -6.25
CA ARG A 155 -16.81 -4.34 -7.25
C ARG A 155 -16.09 -5.69 -7.24
N TYR A 156 -16.21 -6.50 -6.17
CA TYR A 156 -15.45 -7.74 -5.99
C TYR A 156 -16.27 -8.88 -5.42
N ASP A 157 -15.92 -10.11 -5.79
CA ASP A 157 -16.43 -11.32 -5.12
C ASP A 157 -15.79 -11.43 -3.71
N ILE A 158 -16.46 -10.79 -2.74
CA ILE A 158 -16.05 -10.77 -1.33
C ILE A 158 -15.91 -12.19 -0.78
N TRP A 159 -16.81 -13.11 -1.16
CA TRP A 159 -16.88 -14.44 -0.55
C TRP A 159 -15.74 -15.34 -0.98
N GLY A 160 -15.38 -15.34 -2.26
CA GLY A 160 -14.24 -16.12 -2.76
C GLY A 160 -12.95 -15.73 -2.07
N MET A 161 -12.74 -14.44 -1.87
CA MET A 161 -11.55 -13.94 -1.23
C MET A 161 -11.55 -14.17 0.29
N LEU A 162 -12.67 -13.98 0.98
CA LEU A 162 -12.79 -14.32 2.41
C LEU A 162 -12.53 -15.81 2.64
N ALA A 163 -13.01 -16.67 1.73
CA ALA A 163 -12.71 -18.09 1.78
C ALA A 163 -11.20 -18.38 1.63
N ALA A 164 -10.53 -17.70 0.68
CA ALA A 164 -9.08 -17.82 0.52
C ALA A 164 -8.32 -17.38 1.78
N TYR A 165 -8.69 -16.24 2.36
CA TYR A 165 -8.06 -15.80 3.62
C TYR A 165 -8.40 -16.70 4.81
N ALA A 166 -9.58 -17.29 4.86
CA ALA A 166 -9.93 -18.27 5.89
C ALA A 166 -9.01 -19.50 5.83
N ILE A 167 -8.70 -19.98 4.62
CA ILE A 167 -7.72 -21.06 4.41
C ILE A 167 -6.34 -20.61 4.92
N VAL A 168 -5.89 -19.42 4.55
CA VAL A 168 -4.62 -18.85 5.00
C VAL A 168 -4.58 -18.77 6.54
N ALA A 169 -5.68 -18.36 7.18
CA ALA A 169 -5.76 -18.29 8.64
C ALA A 169 -5.66 -19.66 9.30
N VAL A 170 -6.33 -20.68 8.75
CA VAL A 170 -6.23 -22.06 9.25
C VAL A 170 -4.79 -22.58 9.14
N VAL A 171 -4.15 -22.34 7.99
CA VAL A 171 -2.74 -22.67 7.77
C VAL A 171 -1.84 -21.90 8.76
N ALA A 172 -2.10 -20.61 8.96
CA ALA A 172 -1.34 -19.79 9.91
C ALA A 172 -1.44 -20.31 11.35
N VAL A 173 -2.64 -20.71 11.80
CA VAL A 173 -2.85 -21.31 13.13
C VAL A 173 -2.11 -22.65 13.24
N ALA A 174 -2.18 -23.50 12.20
CA ALA A 174 -1.46 -24.77 12.18
C ALA A 174 0.06 -24.59 12.24
N VAL A 175 0.58 -23.66 11.44
CA VAL A 175 2.01 -23.29 11.44
C VAL A 175 2.42 -22.68 12.77
N ALA A 176 1.60 -21.80 13.37
CA ALA A 176 1.86 -21.23 14.69
C ALA A 176 1.99 -22.32 15.76
N CYS A 177 1.07 -23.29 15.76
CA CYS A 177 1.12 -24.44 16.68
C CYS A 177 2.38 -25.29 16.46
N ALA A 178 2.77 -25.52 15.20
CA ALA A 178 3.99 -26.25 14.86
C ALA A 178 5.25 -25.51 15.31
N LEU A 179 5.34 -24.22 15.02
CA LEU A 179 6.46 -23.37 15.42
C LEU A 179 6.58 -23.27 16.93
N PHE A 180 5.46 -23.13 17.64
CA PHE A 180 5.48 -23.04 19.09
C PHE A 180 5.99 -24.33 19.77
N LYS A 181 5.80 -25.48 19.14
CA LYS A 181 6.38 -26.76 19.61
C LYS A 181 7.92 -26.71 19.61
N TYR A 182 8.53 -26.06 18.62
CA TYR A 182 9.98 -25.98 18.47
C TYR A 182 10.60 -24.73 19.14
N ARG A 183 9.77 -23.81 19.63
CA ARG A 183 10.24 -22.59 20.27
C ARG A 183 10.93 -22.88 21.59
N ARG A 184 12.10 -22.29 21.78
CA ARG A 184 12.87 -22.37 23.03
C ARG A 184 12.40 -21.29 24.00
N VAL A 185 12.16 -21.72 25.26
CA VAL A 185 11.72 -20.80 26.34
C VAL A 185 12.83 -19.79 26.69
N GLU A 186 14.09 -20.15 26.47
CA GLU A 186 15.27 -19.34 26.75
C GLU A 186 15.39 -18.11 25.85
N GLU A 187 14.77 -18.14 24.66
CA GLU A 187 14.80 -17.04 23.67
C GLU A 187 13.72 -15.98 23.91
N VAL A 188 12.93 -16.12 24.98
CA VAL A 188 11.91 -15.12 25.36
C VAL A 188 12.58 -13.83 25.79
N GLY A 189 12.17 -12.71 25.18
CA GLY A 189 12.74 -11.39 25.38
C GLY A 189 13.89 -11.01 24.43
N GLU A 190 14.30 -11.91 23.50
CA GLU A 190 15.38 -11.65 22.52
C GLU A 190 14.92 -10.99 21.22
N GLY A 191 13.64 -10.66 21.09
CA GLY A 191 13.07 -10.05 19.87
C GLY A 191 12.35 -11.07 18.99
N VAL A 192 13.02 -11.70 18.02
CA VAL A 192 12.47 -12.76 17.16
C VAL A 192 12.83 -14.12 17.72
N ALA A 193 11.83 -15.03 17.85
CA ALA A 193 11.99 -16.36 18.43
C ALA A 193 12.91 -17.29 17.60
N PHE A 194 13.07 -17.00 16.31
CA PHE A 194 13.88 -17.80 15.40
C PHE A 194 15.02 -16.98 14.82
N LYS A 195 16.26 -17.29 15.20
CA LYS A 195 17.47 -16.54 14.78
C LYS A 195 17.63 -16.42 13.27
N LYS A 196 17.15 -17.41 12.51
CA LYS A 196 17.21 -17.39 11.03
C LYS A 196 16.24 -16.38 10.40
N LEU A 197 15.13 -16.05 11.05
CA LEU A 197 14.15 -15.07 10.55
C LEU A 197 14.54 -13.61 10.87
N ARG A 198 15.42 -13.41 11.84
CA ARG A 198 15.85 -12.09 12.28
C ARG A 198 16.37 -11.20 11.13
N PRO A 199 17.33 -11.63 10.28
CA PRO A 199 17.82 -10.76 9.21
C PRO A 199 16.73 -10.42 8.19
N VAL A 200 15.87 -11.37 7.83
CA VAL A 200 14.75 -11.16 6.90
C VAL A 200 13.80 -10.10 7.45
N PHE A 201 13.43 -10.24 8.71
CA PHE A 201 12.57 -9.28 9.39
C PHE A 201 13.21 -7.88 9.48
N SER A 202 14.51 -7.80 9.86
CA SER A 202 15.21 -6.53 9.96
C SER A 202 15.28 -5.80 8.63
N ILE A 203 15.60 -6.52 7.54
CA ILE A 203 15.70 -5.95 6.19
C ILE A 203 14.31 -5.50 5.71
N ALA A 204 13.29 -6.35 5.80
CA ALA A 204 11.95 -6.02 5.35
C ALA A 204 11.38 -4.80 6.09
N PHE A 205 11.51 -4.77 7.42
CA PHE A 205 11.10 -3.61 8.22
C PHE A 205 11.82 -2.33 7.79
N SER A 206 13.14 -2.42 7.57
CA SER A 206 13.94 -1.25 7.23
C SER A 206 13.57 -0.67 5.87
N ILE A 207 13.27 -1.51 4.88
CA ILE A 207 12.79 -1.07 3.57
C ILE A 207 11.47 -0.32 3.69
N ALA A 208 10.48 -0.90 4.39
CA ALA A 208 9.16 -0.26 4.54
C ALA A 208 9.24 1.05 5.35
N PHE A 209 10.00 1.04 6.46
CA PHE A 209 10.18 2.23 7.28
C PHE A 209 10.94 3.33 6.54
N GLY A 210 12.00 2.95 5.81
CA GLY A 210 12.76 3.89 4.99
C GLY A 210 11.89 4.55 3.93
N LEU A 211 11.02 3.78 3.26
CA LEU A 211 10.10 4.30 2.26
C LEU A 211 9.09 5.30 2.88
N GLY A 212 8.48 4.95 4.01
CA GLY A 212 7.62 5.87 4.74
C GLY A 212 8.36 7.14 5.19
N PHE A 213 9.61 7.00 5.64
CA PHE A 213 10.45 8.14 6.02
C PHE A 213 10.80 9.04 4.82
N ALA A 214 11.04 8.45 3.64
CA ALA A 214 11.27 9.19 2.42
C ALA A 214 10.04 10.01 1.99
N LEU A 215 8.85 9.41 2.03
CA LEU A 215 7.60 10.10 1.71
C LEU A 215 7.34 11.29 2.64
N VAL A 216 7.51 11.08 3.95
CA VAL A 216 7.40 12.17 4.92
C VAL A 216 8.52 13.20 4.72
N GLY A 217 9.75 12.77 4.43
CA GLY A 217 10.87 13.67 4.16
C GLY A 217 10.64 14.60 2.97
N CYS A 218 10.02 14.07 1.91
CA CYS A 218 9.69 14.87 0.73
C CYS A 218 8.66 15.98 1.02
N THR A 219 7.79 15.84 2.02
CA THR A 219 6.85 16.92 2.39
C THR A 219 7.55 18.15 2.99
N PHE A 220 8.81 18.00 3.43
CA PHE A 220 9.64 19.12 3.92
C PHE A 220 10.51 19.75 2.83
N THR A 221 10.53 19.18 1.62
CA THR A 221 11.07 19.86 0.44
C THR A 221 9.91 20.65 -0.13
N ASP A 222 10.05 21.94 -0.39
CA ASP A 222 8.98 22.84 -0.89
C ASP A 222 8.35 22.33 -2.22
N TYR A 223 7.98 21.05 -2.25
CA TYR A 223 7.35 20.38 -3.37
C TYR A 223 5.87 20.76 -3.41
N ASP A 224 5.54 21.65 -4.32
CA ASP A 224 4.17 22.11 -4.55
C ASP A 224 3.42 21.32 -5.65
N GLY A 225 4.08 20.30 -6.24
CA GLY A 225 3.51 19.49 -7.33
C GLY A 225 3.50 20.21 -8.68
N SER A 226 4.10 21.40 -8.78
CA SER A 226 4.13 22.16 -10.02
C SER A 226 4.99 21.47 -11.09
N ALA A 227 4.64 21.68 -12.35
CA ALA A 227 5.40 21.15 -13.49
C ALA A 227 6.83 21.70 -13.56
N ALA A 228 7.06 22.92 -13.06
CA ALA A 228 8.40 23.47 -12.93
C ALA A 228 9.29 22.65 -12.00
N GLN A 229 8.71 22.09 -10.94
CA GLN A 229 9.41 21.17 -10.06
C GLN A 229 9.53 19.75 -10.64
N GLN A 230 8.54 19.29 -11.41
CA GLN A 230 8.64 18.03 -12.16
C GLN A 230 9.73 18.11 -13.26
N ALA A 231 9.92 19.25 -13.89
CA ALA A 231 10.99 19.44 -14.88
C ALA A 231 12.40 19.46 -14.25
N ASN A 232 12.53 19.81 -12.96
CA ASN A 232 13.82 19.89 -12.25
C ASN A 232 14.01 18.74 -11.25
N ASN A 233 13.69 17.54 -11.67
CA ASN A 233 13.53 16.33 -10.84
C ASN A 233 14.80 15.82 -10.14
N LEU A 234 16.02 16.22 -10.56
CA LEU A 234 17.26 15.66 -10.02
C LEU A 234 17.44 15.95 -8.52
N GLY A 235 17.07 17.15 -8.08
CA GLY A 235 17.13 17.56 -6.68
C GLY A 235 16.14 16.78 -5.82
N LEU A 236 14.91 16.66 -6.28
CA LEU A 236 13.84 15.92 -5.59
C LEU A 236 14.14 14.42 -5.55
N MET A 237 14.63 13.85 -6.67
CA MET A 237 15.10 12.47 -6.72
C MET A 237 16.21 12.22 -5.71
N GLY A 238 17.20 13.12 -5.67
CA GLY A 238 18.31 13.03 -4.71
C GLY A 238 17.81 13.09 -3.26
N ALA A 239 16.86 13.98 -2.96
CA ALA A 239 16.24 14.10 -1.65
C ALA A 239 15.48 12.82 -1.27
N LEU A 240 14.63 12.29 -2.16
CA LEU A 240 13.86 11.07 -1.92
C LEU A 240 14.77 9.87 -1.66
N ILE A 241 15.80 9.66 -2.49
CA ILE A 241 16.77 8.58 -2.31
C ILE A 241 17.56 8.79 -1.02
N GLY A 242 17.95 10.04 -0.71
CA GLY A 242 18.65 10.39 0.51
C GLY A 242 17.84 10.10 1.76
N PHE A 243 16.59 10.52 1.81
CA PHE A 243 15.67 10.22 2.92
C PHE A 243 15.35 8.73 3.01
N TYR A 244 15.19 8.04 1.87
CA TYR A 244 14.97 6.60 1.85
C TYR A 244 16.16 5.86 2.48
N LEU A 245 17.36 6.15 2.07
CA LEU A 245 18.60 5.55 2.62
C LEU A 245 18.75 5.90 4.11
N LEU A 246 18.55 7.15 4.49
CA LEU A 246 18.66 7.58 5.89
C LEU A 246 17.66 6.83 6.78
N GLY A 247 16.41 6.77 6.37
CA GLY A 247 15.36 6.06 7.09
C GLY A 247 15.60 4.56 7.17
N ALA A 248 15.98 3.93 6.05
CA ALA A 248 16.20 2.49 5.97
C ALA A 248 17.45 2.06 6.78
N LEU A 249 18.56 2.73 6.62
CA LEU A 249 19.80 2.41 7.35
C LEU A 249 19.66 2.74 8.84
N GLY A 250 19.04 3.86 9.17
CA GLY A 250 18.77 4.25 10.55
C GLY A 250 17.87 3.24 11.26
N SER A 251 16.73 2.87 10.65
CA SER A 251 15.81 1.88 11.22
C SER A 251 16.43 0.49 11.35
N TYR A 252 17.25 0.05 10.37
CA TYR A 252 17.99 -1.19 10.46
C TYR A 252 18.94 -1.20 11.66
N ALA A 253 19.73 -0.14 11.83
CA ALA A 253 20.67 0.01 12.93
C ALA A 253 19.97 0.02 14.29
N VAL A 254 18.86 0.76 14.39
CA VAL A 254 18.04 0.84 15.61
C VAL A 254 17.42 -0.52 15.93
N LEU A 255 16.78 -1.17 14.96
CA LEU A 255 16.11 -2.46 15.16
C LEU A 255 17.10 -3.56 15.56
N GLU A 256 18.27 -3.66 14.87
CA GLU A 256 19.31 -4.62 15.22
C GLU A 256 19.89 -4.34 16.62
N SER A 257 20.02 -3.07 17.02
CA SER A 257 20.47 -2.69 18.36
C SER A 257 19.46 -3.07 19.44
N ILE A 258 18.18 -2.86 19.20
CA ILE A 258 17.08 -3.26 20.09
C ILE A 258 17.08 -4.78 20.25
N MET A 259 17.12 -5.54 19.14
CA MET A 259 17.09 -6.99 19.17
C MET A 259 18.35 -7.60 19.82
N ALA A 260 19.49 -6.94 19.71
CA ALA A 260 20.73 -7.39 20.32
C ALA A 260 20.96 -6.82 21.74
N LYS A 261 20.10 -5.89 22.18
CA LYS A 261 20.29 -5.12 23.43
C LYS A 261 21.66 -4.46 23.53
N SER A 262 22.28 -4.10 22.37
CA SER A 262 23.61 -3.52 22.29
C SER A 262 23.84 -2.83 20.96
N THR A 263 24.37 -1.61 20.98
CA THR A 263 24.75 -0.87 19.79
C THR A 263 26.02 -1.41 19.09
N ARG A 264 26.85 -2.18 19.83
CA ARG A 264 28.07 -2.79 19.28
C ARG A 264 27.80 -3.82 18.18
N VAL A 265 26.57 -4.32 18.10
CA VAL A 265 26.16 -5.29 17.07
C VAL A 265 26.23 -4.70 15.66
N ILE A 266 26.11 -3.39 15.50
CA ILE A 266 26.12 -2.71 14.19
C ILE A 266 27.40 -3.04 13.41
N LYS A 267 28.59 -3.05 14.08
CA LYS A 267 29.86 -3.42 13.43
C LYS A 267 29.84 -4.83 12.83
N ARG A 268 29.14 -5.77 13.47
CA ARG A 268 29.01 -7.16 12.97
C ARG A 268 27.94 -7.31 11.90
N ARG A 269 27.03 -6.33 11.78
CA ARG A 269 25.90 -6.32 10.85
C ARG A 269 26.11 -5.40 9.64
N LEU A 270 27.33 -4.91 9.44
CA LEU A 270 27.68 -4.11 8.26
C LEU A 270 27.28 -4.76 6.93
N PRO A 271 27.43 -6.09 6.69
CA PRO A 271 26.95 -6.69 5.46
C PRO A 271 25.41 -6.56 5.27
N GLY A 272 24.64 -6.60 6.36
CA GLY A 272 23.19 -6.37 6.31
C GLY A 272 22.85 -4.92 5.97
N LEU A 273 23.57 -3.94 6.53
CA LEU A 273 23.46 -2.53 6.16
C LEU A 273 23.76 -2.31 4.68
N ALA A 274 24.82 -2.92 4.17
CA ALA A 274 25.19 -2.83 2.75
C ALA A 274 24.10 -3.43 1.85
N LEU A 275 23.52 -4.56 2.27
CA LEU A 275 22.40 -5.18 1.54
C LEU A 275 21.15 -4.29 1.53
N VAL A 276 20.79 -3.68 2.67
CA VAL A 276 19.68 -2.71 2.74
C VAL A 276 19.95 -1.52 1.82
N ALA A 277 21.14 -0.95 1.83
CA ALA A 277 21.50 0.14 0.93
C ALA A 277 21.36 -0.26 -0.54
N LEU A 278 21.88 -1.44 -0.91
CA LEU A 278 21.77 -1.97 -2.28
C LEU A 278 20.32 -2.17 -2.72
N LEU A 279 19.50 -2.71 -1.83
CA LEU A 279 18.06 -2.92 -2.12
C LEU A 279 17.31 -1.59 -2.26
N CYS A 280 17.61 -0.59 -1.43
CA CYS A 280 17.01 0.74 -1.55
C CYS A 280 17.40 1.43 -2.85
N VAL A 281 18.68 1.41 -3.22
CA VAL A 281 19.15 1.97 -4.50
C VAL A 281 18.55 1.20 -5.68
N GLY A 282 18.51 -0.13 -5.62
CA GLY A 282 17.90 -0.97 -6.65
C GLY A 282 16.41 -0.71 -6.82
N ALA A 283 15.67 -0.56 -5.71
CA ALA A 283 14.25 -0.20 -5.74
C ALA A 283 14.01 1.19 -6.34
N SER A 284 14.85 2.17 -5.98
CA SER A 284 14.78 3.53 -6.55
C SER A 284 15.09 3.54 -8.04
N ALA A 285 16.11 2.78 -8.47
CA ALA A 285 16.45 2.63 -9.89
C ALA A 285 15.33 1.91 -10.66
N GLY A 286 14.71 0.90 -10.05
CA GLY A 286 13.54 0.21 -10.61
C GLY A 286 12.34 1.15 -10.77
N ALA A 287 12.03 1.94 -9.74
CA ALA A 287 10.96 2.93 -9.80
C ALA A 287 11.19 3.95 -10.90
N TYR A 288 12.43 4.46 -11.03
CA TYR A 288 12.81 5.37 -12.12
C TYR A 288 12.66 4.71 -13.49
N GLY A 289 13.11 3.46 -13.64
CA GLY A 289 12.98 2.73 -14.90
C GLY A 289 11.53 2.52 -15.34
N VAL A 290 10.66 2.12 -14.40
CA VAL A 290 9.21 2.00 -14.64
C VAL A 290 8.61 3.36 -14.99
N ALA A 291 8.93 4.39 -14.22
CA ALA A 291 8.48 5.77 -14.45
C ALA A 291 8.86 6.27 -15.85
N SER A 292 10.10 6.03 -16.29
CA SER A 292 10.58 6.42 -17.62
C SER A 292 9.88 5.66 -18.76
N CYS A 293 9.48 4.42 -18.54
CA CYS A 293 8.70 3.67 -19.52
C CYS A 293 7.25 4.15 -19.57
N GLU A 294 6.66 4.40 -18.39
CA GLU A 294 5.28 4.84 -18.28
C GLU A 294 5.06 6.26 -18.79
N SER A 295 6.02 7.17 -18.60
CA SER A 295 5.91 8.56 -19.05
C SER A 295 5.78 8.70 -20.58
N LYS A 296 6.29 7.71 -21.33
CA LYS A 296 6.24 7.68 -22.80
C LYS A 296 5.07 6.84 -23.34
N TYR A 297 4.34 6.19 -22.47
CA TYR A 297 3.31 5.24 -22.90
C TYR A 297 1.99 5.94 -23.18
N VAL A 298 1.54 5.87 -24.44
CA VAL A 298 0.19 6.20 -24.88
C VAL A 298 -0.53 4.90 -25.23
N PRO A 299 -1.72 4.64 -24.68
CA PRO A 299 -2.47 3.43 -25.01
C PRO A 299 -2.82 3.34 -26.51
N ALA A 300 -2.82 2.11 -27.06
CA ALA A 300 -3.23 1.91 -28.44
C ALA A 300 -4.73 2.18 -28.62
N GLU A 301 -5.12 2.89 -29.67
CA GLU A 301 -6.52 3.24 -29.96
C GLU A 301 -7.45 2.01 -29.97
N SER A 302 -6.93 0.86 -30.43
CA SER A 302 -7.68 -0.42 -30.49
C SER A 302 -8.10 -0.96 -29.12
N ASP A 303 -7.36 -0.63 -28.07
CA ASP A 303 -7.51 -1.19 -26.73
C ASP A 303 -8.34 -0.28 -25.80
N ILE A 304 -8.64 0.95 -26.27
CA ILE A 304 -9.39 1.96 -25.53
C ILE A 304 -10.89 1.73 -25.76
N GLU A 305 -11.68 1.77 -24.71
CA GLU A 305 -13.13 1.77 -24.75
C GLU A 305 -13.66 3.21 -24.76
N SER A 306 -13.18 4.03 -23.80
CA SER A 306 -13.51 5.46 -23.70
C SER A 306 -12.36 6.24 -23.09
N VAL A 307 -12.30 7.56 -23.34
CA VAL A 307 -11.37 8.48 -22.71
C VAL A 307 -12.15 9.62 -22.10
N PHE A 308 -11.95 9.86 -20.82
CA PHE A 308 -12.47 11.02 -20.13
C PHE A 308 -11.34 12.01 -19.87
N ILE A 309 -11.52 13.27 -20.33
CA ILE A 309 -10.57 14.35 -20.06
C ILE A 309 -11.11 15.17 -18.88
N ASP A 310 -10.43 14.99 -17.74
CA ASP A 310 -10.78 15.68 -16.51
C ASP A 310 -10.49 17.19 -16.64
N GLY A 311 -11.45 17.97 -16.18
CA GLY A 311 -11.34 19.42 -16.30
C GLY A 311 -11.99 20.02 -17.56
N LEU A 312 -12.39 19.21 -18.53
CA LEU A 312 -13.15 19.64 -19.71
C LEU A 312 -14.56 19.03 -19.77
N ASP A 313 -14.90 18.13 -18.86
CA ASP A 313 -16.15 17.34 -18.85
C ASP A 313 -16.44 16.69 -20.22
N PHE A 314 -15.35 16.26 -20.90
CA PHE A 314 -15.41 15.69 -22.24
C PHE A 314 -15.11 14.20 -22.19
N ALA A 315 -16.03 13.39 -22.72
CA ALA A 315 -15.86 11.97 -22.91
C ALA A 315 -15.72 11.64 -24.41
N ALA A 316 -14.64 10.99 -24.81
CA ALA A 316 -14.41 10.49 -26.16
C ALA A 316 -14.72 9.00 -26.21
N ASP A 317 -15.75 8.61 -26.96
CA ASP A 317 -16.21 7.24 -27.16
C ASP A 317 -16.22 6.82 -28.62
N SER A 318 -16.09 7.77 -29.56
CA SER A 318 -15.98 7.49 -30.98
C SER A 318 -14.52 7.25 -31.39
N PRO A 319 -14.24 6.39 -32.40
CA PRO A 319 -12.88 6.12 -32.85
C PRO A 319 -12.10 7.35 -33.28
N GLU A 320 -12.79 8.33 -33.89
CA GLU A 320 -12.20 9.60 -34.32
C GLU A 320 -11.84 10.48 -33.12
N SER A 321 -12.73 10.58 -32.13
CA SER A 321 -12.47 11.34 -30.89
C SER A 321 -11.34 10.71 -30.06
N ILE A 322 -11.31 9.37 -29.95
CA ILE A 322 -10.22 8.66 -29.25
C ILE A 322 -8.89 8.95 -29.93
N LYS A 323 -8.83 8.88 -31.26
CA LYS A 323 -7.62 9.20 -32.03
C LYS A 323 -7.13 10.63 -31.79
N ASN A 324 -8.04 11.63 -31.84
CA ASN A 324 -7.66 13.00 -31.58
C ASN A 324 -7.09 13.21 -30.17
N VAL A 325 -7.62 12.49 -29.18
CA VAL A 325 -7.13 12.54 -27.80
C VAL A 325 -5.78 11.85 -27.65
N THR A 326 -5.56 10.71 -28.30
CA THR A 326 -4.26 10.01 -28.28
C THR A 326 -3.18 10.82 -29.02
N ASP A 327 -3.53 11.44 -30.13
CA ASP A 327 -2.63 12.34 -30.87
C ASP A 327 -2.24 13.57 -30.04
N LEU A 328 -3.21 14.17 -29.31
CA LEU A 328 -2.94 15.26 -28.36
C LEU A 328 -2.03 14.82 -27.22
N HIS A 329 -2.29 13.63 -26.65
CA HIS A 329 -1.45 13.07 -25.58
C HIS A 329 -0.01 12.84 -26.05
N GLN A 330 0.17 12.26 -27.26
CA GLN A 330 1.50 12.06 -27.86
C GLN A 330 2.21 13.40 -28.10
N LEU A 331 1.50 14.40 -28.56
CA LEU A 331 2.06 15.73 -28.80
C LEU A 331 2.57 16.38 -27.49
N ILE A 332 1.84 16.22 -26.37
CA ILE A 332 2.27 16.74 -25.06
C ILE A 332 3.58 16.07 -24.62
N ILE A 333 3.72 14.76 -24.86
CA ILE A 333 4.94 14.01 -24.55
C ILE A 333 6.10 14.48 -25.41
N ASP A 334 5.89 14.59 -26.72
CA ASP A 334 6.93 14.97 -27.69
C ASP A 334 7.45 16.39 -27.43
N GLU A 335 6.56 17.33 -27.11
CA GLU A 335 6.92 18.73 -26.81
C GLU A 335 7.72 18.82 -25.51
N HIS A 336 7.40 17.99 -24.50
CA HIS A 336 8.16 17.94 -23.25
C HIS A 336 9.58 17.38 -23.46
N GLU A 337 9.76 16.37 -24.33
CA GLU A 337 11.07 15.76 -24.61
C GLU A 337 11.98 16.64 -25.49
N SER A 338 11.40 17.42 -26.38
CA SER A 338 12.12 18.25 -27.34
C SER A 338 11.45 19.62 -27.48
N PRO A 339 11.56 20.49 -26.46
CA PRO A 339 10.93 21.80 -26.53
C PRO A 339 11.45 22.56 -27.72
N THR A 340 10.57 22.81 -28.67
CA THR A 340 10.88 23.58 -29.88
C THR A 340 11.08 25.04 -29.46
N GLN A 341 12.29 25.57 -29.55
CA GLN A 341 12.66 26.96 -29.20
C GLN A 341 11.93 28.03 -30.03
N LYS A 342 10.91 27.67 -30.77
CA LYS A 342 10.05 28.65 -31.45
C LYS A 342 8.95 29.02 -30.46
N GLY A 343 9.09 30.25 -29.91
CA GLY A 343 8.11 30.84 -29.01
C GLY A 343 6.68 30.53 -29.43
N LEU A 344 6.16 29.47 -28.91
CA LEU A 344 4.75 29.20 -28.90
C LEU A 344 4.10 30.29 -28.04
N PRO A 345 3.10 31.02 -28.58
CA PRO A 345 2.25 31.85 -27.73
C PRO A 345 1.73 30.95 -26.62
N SER A 346 1.81 31.40 -25.39
CA SER A 346 1.48 30.64 -24.18
C SER A 346 0.49 29.51 -24.48
N ALA A 347 0.94 28.28 -24.46
CA ALA A 347 0.27 27.09 -25.04
C ALA A 347 -1.18 26.91 -24.55
N SER A 348 -1.52 27.49 -23.40
CA SER A 348 -2.88 27.52 -22.86
C SER A 348 -3.94 28.08 -23.82
N ALA A 349 -3.61 29.04 -24.66
CA ALA A 349 -4.59 29.66 -25.54
C ALA A 349 -4.79 28.93 -26.88
N THR A 350 -3.74 28.25 -27.40
CA THR A 350 -3.76 27.68 -28.74
C THR A 350 -4.26 26.24 -28.80
N TYR A 351 -3.93 25.42 -27.78
CA TYR A 351 -4.35 24.01 -27.73
C TYR A 351 -5.82 23.85 -27.37
N SER A 352 -6.36 24.64 -26.46
CA SER A 352 -7.78 24.57 -26.12
C SER A 352 -8.70 24.96 -27.28
N GLY A 353 -8.24 25.83 -28.21
CA GLY A 353 -9.06 26.37 -29.30
C GLY A 353 -9.18 25.45 -30.52
N LYS A 354 -8.16 24.67 -30.86
CA LYS A 354 -8.11 24.01 -32.17
C LYS A 354 -8.55 22.55 -32.19
N TYR A 355 -8.41 21.84 -31.11
CA TYR A 355 -8.71 20.40 -31.08
C TYR A 355 -9.95 20.01 -30.26
N ILE A 356 -10.44 20.88 -29.40
CA ILE A 356 -11.51 20.54 -28.43
C ILE A 356 -12.82 21.29 -28.73
N TYR A 357 -12.84 22.33 -29.60
CA TYR A 357 -13.94 23.26 -29.69
C TYR A 357 -14.74 23.27 -31.00
N GLU A 358 -14.58 22.34 -31.92
CA GLU A 358 -15.45 22.29 -33.09
C GLU A 358 -16.91 21.89 -32.79
N GLY A 359 -17.27 21.62 -31.52
CA GLY A 359 -18.61 21.11 -31.17
C GLY A 359 -19.44 21.88 -30.15
N THR A 360 -18.90 22.81 -29.36
CA THR A 360 -19.70 23.48 -28.32
C THR A 360 -19.52 24.99 -28.26
N THR A 361 -20.54 25.70 -28.69
CA THR A 361 -20.75 27.13 -28.47
C THR A 361 -21.06 27.41 -27.01
N ARG A 362 -20.27 28.20 -26.36
CA ARG A 362 -20.35 28.93 -25.09
C ARG A 362 -19.41 28.49 -24.01
N LEU A 363 -18.32 29.24 -23.90
CA LEU A 363 -17.60 29.38 -22.63
C LEU A 363 -17.11 30.83 -22.52
N ASP A 364 -17.97 31.66 -21.93
CA ASP A 364 -17.65 33.04 -21.51
C ASP A 364 -17.06 33.05 -20.09
N ALA A 365 -16.12 32.12 -19.76
CA ALA A 365 -15.41 32.14 -18.50
C ALA A 365 -13.93 32.46 -18.71
N PRO A 366 -13.33 33.36 -17.93
CA PRO A 366 -11.91 33.68 -18.07
C PRO A 366 -11.05 32.47 -17.77
N TYR A 367 -10.32 32.01 -18.77
CA TYR A 367 -9.50 30.78 -18.79
C TYR A 367 -8.24 30.80 -17.91
N TYR A 368 -8.20 31.61 -16.88
CA TYR A 368 -6.99 31.82 -16.08
C TYR A 368 -6.62 30.73 -15.07
N TYR A 369 -7.35 29.58 -14.98
CA TYR A 369 -7.17 28.64 -13.85
C TYR A 369 -7.01 27.16 -14.19
N ARG A 370 -6.81 26.75 -15.45
CA ARG A 370 -6.61 25.33 -15.76
C ARG A 370 -5.34 25.09 -16.56
N SER A 371 -4.23 25.04 -15.82
CA SER A 371 -2.93 24.60 -16.35
C SER A 371 -2.76 23.09 -16.33
N TYR A 372 -3.75 22.33 -15.84
CA TYR A 372 -3.65 20.89 -15.65
C TYR A 372 -4.70 20.14 -16.49
N VAL A 373 -4.23 19.16 -17.27
CA VAL A 373 -5.07 18.27 -18.09
C VAL A 373 -4.84 16.83 -17.63
N SER A 374 -5.91 16.11 -17.35
CA SER A 374 -5.84 14.69 -16.97
C SER A 374 -6.61 13.83 -17.97
N PHE A 375 -5.96 12.81 -18.50
CA PHE A 375 -6.54 11.80 -19.38
C PHE A 375 -6.84 10.54 -18.56
N ASN A 376 -8.09 10.13 -18.54
CA ASN A 376 -8.54 8.89 -17.91
C ASN A 376 -8.98 7.93 -19.03
N TYR A 377 -8.13 6.98 -19.38
CA TYR A 377 -8.41 5.95 -20.38
C TYR A 377 -9.09 4.78 -19.73
N GLU A 378 -10.31 4.46 -20.16
CA GLU A 378 -10.96 3.19 -19.83
C GLU A 378 -10.62 2.17 -20.92
N MET A 379 -9.96 1.10 -20.53
CA MET A 379 -9.50 0.07 -21.46
C MET A 379 -10.56 -1.02 -21.61
N LYS A 380 -10.65 -1.65 -22.78
CA LYS A 380 -11.58 -2.76 -23.06
C LYS A 380 -11.43 -3.96 -22.13
N ASN A 381 -10.28 -4.10 -21.47
CA ASN A 381 -10.03 -5.14 -20.46
C ASN A 381 -10.51 -4.73 -19.05
N GLY A 382 -11.11 -3.54 -18.90
CA GLY A 382 -11.58 -3.00 -17.63
C GLY A 382 -10.52 -2.26 -16.81
N ASP A 383 -9.28 -2.15 -17.29
CA ASP A 383 -8.24 -1.35 -16.63
C ASP A 383 -8.47 0.15 -16.87
N VAL A 384 -8.04 0.98 -15.92
CA VAL A 384 -8.08 2.44 -16.06
C VAL A 384 -6.67 2.99 -15.99
N ILE A 385 -6.25 3.70 -17.05
CA ILE A 385 -4.96 4.37 -17.13
C ILE A 385 -5.20 5.86 -16.97
N ARG A 386 -4.53 6.47 -15.99
CA ARG A 386 -4.62 7.91 -15.71
C ARG A 386 -3.31 8.60 -16.05
N ARG A 387 -3.39 9.72 -16.77
CA ARG A 387 -2.27 10.58 -17.11
C ARG A 387 -2.64 12.02 -16.83
N GLY A 388 -1.74 12.80 -16.25
CA GLY A 388 -2.01 14.19 -15.92
C GLY A 388 -0.80 15.07 -16.18
N TYR A 389 -1.03 16.19 -16.86
CA TYR A 389 0.00 17.07 -17.33
C TYR A 389 -0.31 18.50 -16.90
N ASP A 390 0.71 19.18 -16.38
CA ASP A 390 0.65 20.62 -16.24
C ASP A 390 1.13 21.24 -17.56
N ILE A 391 0.21 21.84 -18.29
CA ILE A 391 0.47 22.46 -19.58
C ILE A 391 0.86 23.93 -19.47
N SER A 392 1.05 24.46 -18.27
CA SER A 392 1.45 25.86 -18.06
C SER A 392 2.89 26.14 -18.53
N LEU A 393 3.67 25.09 -18.75
CA LEU A 393 5.07 25.17 -19.20
C LEU A 393 5.28 24.85 -20.68
N LEU A 394 4.25 24.39 -21.39
CA LEU A 394 4.27 24.22 -22.84
C LEU A 394 3.86 25.52 -23.52
#